data_24c870e96a6ec8c35e0520341a63c120
#
_entry.id   24c870e96a6ec8c35e0520341a63c120
#
_cell.length_a   1.000
_cell.length_b   1.000
_cell.length_c   1.000
_cell.angle_alpha   90.00
_cell.angle_beta   90.00
_cell.angle_gamma   90.00
#
_symmetry.space_group_name_H-M   'P 1'
#
loop_
_entity.id
_entity.type
_entity.pdbx_description
1 polymer ?
#
loop_
_entity_poly.entity_id
_entity_poly.type
_entity_poly.pdbx_seq_one_letter_code
_entity_poly.pdbx_strand_id
1 'polypeptide(L)'
;NSNENNNSSLLPSDYIIGIIKIPKLNLSYTFFSGLTDDLLKISPCRFYGDLPNSNSNANKNLCIAGHNYNNKKFFSQIDKLDINDKIIIVDNLNNEYIFSVIKNYEVKSNDLSPIYTNSSNNYELTLVTCNNLNNNRIIVKAIL
;
A
#
# COMPACT_ATOMS: atom_id res chain seq x y z
N ASN A 1 -15.82 -35.81 2.76
CA ASN A 1 -15.69 -34.94 2.65
C ASN A 1 -15.48 -34.29 2.72
N SER A 2 -15.48 -34.23 2.34
CA SER A 2 -15.29 -33.29 2.12
C SER A 2 -15.21 -32.42 2.43
N ASN A 3 -15.57 -32.41 2.23
CA ASN A 3 -15.61 -31.28 2.28
C ASN A 3 -15.17 -30.57 3.10
N GLU A 4 -14.95 -30.51 3.29
CA GLU A 4 -14.50 -29.79 3.77
C GLU A 4 -13.68 -28.99 3.80
N ASN A 5 -13.35 -28.98 3.42
CA ASN A 5 -12.45 -28.25 3.31
C ASN A 5 -12.19 -27.28 2.55
N ASN A 6 -12.67 -27.12 2.35
CA ASN A 6 -12.55 -26.37 1.20
C ASN A 6 -12.37 -24.91 1.41
N ASN A 7 -12.97 -24.38 2.37
CA ASN A 7 -12.87 -22.95 2.65
C ASN A 7 -11.51 -22.55 3.15
N SER A 8 -10.80 -23.51 3.67
CA SER A 8 -9.46 -23.27 4.17
C SER A 8 -8.41 -23.41 3.09
N SER A 9 -8.82 -23.60 1.86
CA SER A 9 -7.89 -23.91 0.79
C SER A 9 -7.22 -22.69 0.16
N LEU A 10 -7.64 -21.47 0.50
CA LEU A 10 -7.05 -20.28 -0.07
C LEU A 10 -5.66 -20.06 0.52
N LEU A 11 -4.68 -19.87 -0.36
CA LEU A 11 -3.31 -19.55 0.01
C LEU A 11 -3.12 -18.04 0.03
N PRO A 12 -2.11 -17.54 0.74
CA PRO A 12 -1.83 -16.10 0.69
C PRO A 12 -1.67 -15.58 -0.74
N SER A 13 -1.07 -16.37 -1.63
CA SER A 13 -0.89 -15.96 -3.03
C SER A 13 -2.19 -15.69 -3.76
N ASP A 14 -3.31 -16.27 -3.30
CA ASP A 14 -4.61 -16.05 -3.93
C ASP A 14 -5.15 -14.63 -3.69
N TYR A 15 -4.57 -13.90 -2.73
CA TYR A 15 -4.98 -12.55 -2.42
C TYR A 15 -4.11 -11.48 -3.06
N ILE A 16 -3.11 -11.85 -3.85
CA ILE A 16 -2.20 -10.89 -4.49
C ILE A 16 -2.95 -10.18 -5.61
N ILE A 17 -2.92 -8.84 -5.58
CA ILE A 17 -3.57 -8.04 -6.62
C ILE A 17 -2.60 -7.16 -7.40
N GLY A 18 -1.34 -7.13 -7.02
CA GLY A 18 -0.37 -6.33 -7.74
C GLY A 18 1.01 -6.36 -7.11
N ILE A 19 1.88 -5.53 -7.67
CA ILE A 19 3.25 -5.35 -7.21
C ILE A 19 3.46 -3.85 -6.97
N ILE A 20 4.13 -3.53 -5.88
CA ILE A 20 4.57 -2.17 -5.60
C ILE A 20 6.09 -2.11 -5.72
N LYS A 21 6.59 -1.15 -6.50
CA LYS A 21 8.02 -0.93 -6.69
C LYS A 21 8.37 0.50 -6.31
N ILE A 22 9.41 0.66 -5.51
CA ILE A 22 9.94 1.97 -5.14
C ILE A 22 11.42 1.98 -5.50
N PRO A 23 11.77 2.48 -6.72
CA PRO A 23 13.15 2.40 -7.20
C PRO A 23 14.18 3.02 -6.26
N LYS A 24 13.89 4.19 -5.69
CA LYS A 24 14.83 4.86 -4.80
C LYS A 24 15.24 3.99 -3.60
N LEU A 25 14.33 3.16 -3.12
CA LEU A 25 14.56 2.29 -1.98
C LEU A 25 14.98 0.89 -2.38
N ASN A 26 15.10 0.63 -3.69
CA ASN A 26 15.37 -0.70 -4.22
C ASN A 26 14.37 -1.72 -3.67
N LEU A 27 13.09 -1.36 -3.66
CA LEU A 27 12.02 -2.12 -3.06
C LEU A 27 11.08 -2.64 -4.15
N SER A 28 10.71 -3.91 -4.04
CA SER A 28 9.72 -4.52 -4.91
C SER A 28 9.03 -5.63 -4.15
N TYR A 29 7.72 -5.49 -3.93
CA TYR A 29 6.91 -6.48 -3.22
C TYR A 29 5.58 -6.68 -3.94
N THR A 30 5.09 -7.93 -3.92
CA THR A 30 3.67 -8.14 -4.17
C THR A 30 2.87 -7.50 -3.04
N PHE A 31 1.61 -7.16 -3.31
CA PHE A 31 0.74 -6.68 -2.23
C PHE A 31 -0.62 -7.36 -2.31
N PHE A 32 -1.24 -7.49 -1.15
CA PHE A 32 -2.49 -8.22 -1.01
C PHE A 32 -3.71 -7.31 -1.16
N SER A 33 -4.83 -7.91 -1.54
CA SER A 33 -6.10 -7.19 -1.75
C SER A 33 -6.73 -6.69 -0.45
N GLY A 34 -6.38 -7.30 0.68
CA GLY A 34 -6.93 -6.94 1.97
C GLY A 34 -5.90 -7.07 3.07
N LEU A 35 -6.17 -6.44 4.20
CA LEU A 35 -5.25 -6.40 5.32
C LEU A 35 -5.75 -7.28 6.45
N THR A 36 -4.93 -8.24 6.83
CA THR A 36 -5.04 -8.99 8.07
C THR A 36 -3.67 -8.99 8.74
N ASP A 37 -3.62 -9.28 10.03
CA ASP A 37 -2.33 -9.37 10.72
C ASP A 37 -1.42 -10.41 10.08
N ASP A 38 -1.97 -11.54 9.68
CA ASP A 38 -1.17 -12.61 9.08
C ASP A 38 -0.62 -12.21 7.69
N LEU A 39 -1.45 -11.60 6.86
CA LEU A 39 -1.01 -11.17 5.53
C LEU A 39 0.02 -10.05 5.63
N LEU A 40 -0.17 -9.13 6.57
CA LEU A 40 0.74 -8.00 6.73
C LEU A 40 2.15 -8.45 7.15
N LYS A 41 2.27 -9.60 7.79
CA LYS A 41 3.58 -10.18 8.12
C LYS A 41 4.32 -10.69 6.89
N ILE A 42 3.59 -10.96 5.81
CA ILE A 42 4.15 -11.53 4.59
C ILE A 42 4.51 -10.44 3.59
N SER A 43 3.65 -9.45 3.43
CA SER A 43 3.84 -8.41 2.41
C SER A 43 2.92 -7.23 2.69
N PRO A 44 3.14 -6.08 2.02
CA PRO A 44 2.21 -4.96 2.14
C PRO A 44 0.79 -5.35 1.72
N CYS A 45 -0.19 -4.65 2.27
CA CYS A 45 -1.61 -4.95 2.08
C CYS A 45 -2.38 -3.69 1.72
N ARG A 46 -3.22 -3.80 0.69
CA ARG A 46 -4.23 -2.78 0.41
C ARG A 46 -5.27 -2.82 1.52
N PHE A 47 -5.69 -1.67 2.02
CA PHE A 47 -6.74 -1.62 3.02
C PHE A 47 -7.87 -0.65 2.66
N TYR A 48 -7.72 0.13 1.58
CA TYR A 48 -8.74 1.06 1.12
C TYR A 48 -8.45 1.49 -0.32
N GLY A 49 -9.50 1.88 -1.05
CA GLY A 49 -9.35 2.42 -2.39
C GLY A 49 -9.15 1.37 -3.47
N ASP A 50 -9.28 1.80 -4.71
CA ASP A 50 -9.23 0.92 -5.87
C ASP A 50 -7.98 1.14 -6.70
N LEU A 51 -7.58 0.11 -7.45
CA LEU A 51 -6.52 0.26 -8.43
C LEU A 51 -7.01 1.12 -9.61
N PRO A 52 -6.09 1.80 -10.30
CA PRO A 52 -6.50 2.74 -11.37
C PRO A 52 -7.30 2.12 -12.50
N ASN A 53 -7.12 0.82 -12.77
CA ASN A 53 -7.86 0.15 -13.84
C ASN A 53 -9.19 -0.45 -13.40
N SER A 54 -9.57 -0.20 -12.17
CA SER A 54 -10.84 -0.70 -11.64
C SER A 54 -12.01 -0.05 -12.37
N ASN A 55 -13.07 -0.81 -12.56
CA ASN A 55 -14.32 -0.27 -13.11
C ASN A 55 -15.13 0.49 -12.07
N SER A 56 -14.67 0.49 -10.84
CA SER A 56 -15.33 1.22 -9.77
C SER A 56 -15.10 2.71 -9.96
N ASN A 57 -16.11 3.49 -9.73
CA ASN A 57 -15.99 4.95 -9.72
C ASN A 57 -15.70 5.49 -8.34
N ALA A 58 -15.59 4.60 -7.38
CA ALA A 58 -15.81 5.04 -6.03
C ALA A 58 -14.61 5.71 -5.41
N ASN A 59 -13.42 5.19 -5.63
CA ASN A 59 -12.37 5.63 -4.74
C ASN A 59 -11.01 5.69 -5.40
N LYS A 60 -10.55 6.91 -5.58
CA LYS A 60 -9.30 7.20 -6.27
C LYS A 60 -8.11 7.34 -5.33
N ASN A 61 -8.22 6.92 -4.10
CA ASN A 61 -7.10 6.92 -3.16
C ASN A 61 -6.76 5.48 -2.78
N LEU A 62 -5.84 4.88 -3.50
CA LEU A 62 -5.37 3.52 -3.21
C LEU A 62 -4.46 3.58 -1.98
N CYS A 63 -4.84 2.88 -0.91
CA CYS A 63 -4.11 2.90 0.36
C CYS A 63 -3.49 1.54 0.63
N ILE A 64 -2.17 1.52 0.83
CA ILE A 64 -1.39 0.32 1.08
C ILE A 64 -0.59 0.50 2.36
N ALA A 65 -0.70 -0.46 3.28
CA ALA A 65 0.07 -0.48 4.52
C ALA A 65 1.17 -1.52 4.45
N GLY A 66 2.27 -1.25 5.11
CA GLY A 66 3.37 -2.18 5.25
C GLY A 66 4.05 -2.01 6.58
N HIS A 67 4.65 -3.09 7.09
CA HIS A 67 5.35 -3.06 8.37
C HIS A 67 6.62 -2.22 8.32
N ASN A 68 7.00 -1.73 9.49
CA ASN A 68 8.28 -1.09 9.73
C ASN A 68 8.99 -1.87 10.84
N TYR A 69 9.91 -2.74 10.44
CA TYR A 69 10.70 -3.53 11.37
C TYR A 69 12.09 -2.95 11.65
N ASN A 70 12.32 -1.68 11.27
CA ASN A 70 13.62 -1.02 11.41
C ASN A 70 14.75 -1.75 10.67
N ASN A 71 14.38 -2.36 9.56
CA ASN A 71 15.34 -3.07 8.74
C ASN A 71 15.15 -2.76 7.29
N LYS A 72 15.62 -2.66 6.37
CA LYS A 72 15.36 -2.23 4.98
C LYS A 72 14.22 -2.97 4.29
N LYS A 73 13.41 -3.74 5.05
CA LYS A 73 12.31 -4.52 4.46
C LYS A 73 11.00 -3.77 4.55
N PHE A 74 10.07 -4.16 3.68
CA PHE A 74 8.72 -3.62 3.61
C PHE A 74 8.74 -2.10 3.53
N PHE A 75 8.03 -1.40 4.41
CA PHE A 75 7.93 0.06 4.37
C PHE A 75 8.80 0.76 5.42
N SER A 76 9.81 0.06 5.93
CA SER A 76 10.66 0.65 6.98
C SER A 76 11.42 1.89 6.53
N GLN A 77 11.53 2.16 5.25
CA GLN A 77 12.29 3.31 4.74
C GLN A 77 11.45 4.29 3.92
N ILE A 78 10.11 4.19 3.93
CA ILE A 78 9.30 5.12 3.14
C ILE A 78 9.38 6.56 3.65
N ASP A 79 9.80 6.75 4.90
CA ASP A 79 10.05 8.09 5.45
C ASP A 79 11.18 8.83 4.71
N LYS A 80 12.00 8.10 3.94
CA LYS A 80 13.11 8.68 3.18
C LYS A 80 12.71 9.17 1.79
N LEU A 81 11.46 9.00 1.41
CA LEU A 81 10.99 9.42 0.10
C LEU A 81 10.82 10.94 0.05
N ASP A 82 11.31 11.52 -1.03
CA ASP A 82 11.22 12.95 -1.29
C ASP A 82 10.16 13.22 -2.36
N ILE A 83 9.74 14.46 -2.44
CA ILE A 83 8.82 14.92 -3.49
C ILE A 83 9.41 14.58 -4.85
N ASN A 84 8.57 14.08 -5.73
CA ASN A 84 8.90 13.62 -7.09
C ASN A 84 9.58 12.25 -7.18
N ASP A 85 9.88 11.60 -6.08
CA ASP A 85 10.29 10.20 -6.14
C ASP A 85 9.15 9.35 -6.71
N LYS A 86 9.50 8.29 -7.42
CA LYS A 86 8.51 7.48 -8.12
C LYS A 86 8.14 6.23 -7.34
N ILE A 87 6.85 5.92 -7.40
CA ILE A 87 6.30 4.66 -6.88
C ILE A 87 5.52 4.04 -8.03
N ILE A 88 5.79 2.79 -8.34
CA ILE A 88 5.18 2.10 -9.46
C ILE A 88 4.27 1.01 -8.92
N ILE A 89 3.02 1.04 -9.36
CA ILE A 89 2.04 -0.01 -9.07
C ILE A 89 1.83 -0.80 -10.36
N VAL A 90 1.97 -2.13 -10.28
CA VAL A 90 1.73 -3.01 -11.41
C VAL A 90 0.54 -3.90 -11.04
N ASP A 91 -0.49 -3.90 -11.86
CA ASP A 91 -1.67 -4.73 -11.60
C ASP A 91 -1.50 -6.14 -12.19
N ASN A 92 -2.50 -7.00 -12.00
CA ASN A 92 -2.45 -8.38 -12.47
C ASN A 92 -2.54 -8.53 -13.99
N LEU A 93 -2.84 -7.46 -14.70
CA LEU A 93 -2.85 -7.42 -16.16
C LEU A 93 -1.56 -6.83 -16.72
N ASN A 94 -0.56 -6.61 -15.86
CA ASN A 94 0.73 -6.04 -16.22
C ASN A 94 0.68 -4.56 -16.63
N ASN A 95 -0.37 -3.85 -16.27
CA ASN A 95 -0.41 -2.40 -16.45
C ASN A 95 0.44 -1.73 -15.37
N GLU A 96 1.27 -0.78 -15.77
CA GLU A 96 2.09 -0.01 -14.84
C GLU A 96 1.51 1.38 -14.65
N TYR A 97 1.41 1.77 -13.39
CA TYR A 97 0.94 3.10 -13.01
C TYR A 97 2.05 3.77 -12.20
N ILE A 98 2.56 4.87 -12.71
CA ILE A 98 3.68 5.58 -12.10
C ILE A 98 3.14 6.77 -11.32
N PHE A 99 3.32 6.71 -10.00
CA PHE A 99 2.92 7.77 -9.09
C PHE A 99 4.15 8.59 -8.70
N SER A 100 3.96 9.89 -8.51
CA SER A 100 5.01 10.79 -8.02
C SER A 100 4.67 11.25 -6.61
N VAL A 101 5.62 11.15 -5.72
CA VAL A 101 5.43 11.56 -4.32
C VAL A 101 5.18 13.07 -4.28
N ILE A 102 4.13 13.46 -3.56
CA ILE A 102 3.79 14.87 -3.35
C ILE A 102 3.90 15.28 -1.89
N LYS A 103 3.92 14.31 -0.96
CA LYS A 103 3.90 14.63 0.46
C LYS A 103 4.40 13.45 1.26
N ASN A 104 5.17 13.75 2.28
CA ASN A 104 5.66 12.75 3.24
C ASN A 104 5.55 13.39 4.62
N TYR A 105 4.71 12.81 5.48
CA TYR A 105 4.40 13.44 6.76
C TYR A 105 3.97 12.38 7.77
N GLU A 106 3.69 12.82 8.96
CA GLU A 106 3.37 11.93 10.07
C GLU A 106 2.05 12.36 10.70
N VAL A 107 1.25 11.37 11.09
CA VAL A 107 -0.02 11.62 11.80
C VAL A 107 -0.09 10.69 12.99
N LYS A 108 -0.99 11.02 13.91
CA LYS A 108 -1.28 10.13 15.04
C LYS A 108 -1.99 8.87 14.55
N SER A 109 -1.83 7.78 15.30
CA SER A 109 -2.34 6.48 14.89
C SER A 109 -3.87 6.45 14.71
N ASN A 110 -4.60 7.34 15.36
CA ASN A 110 -6.05 7.43 15.24
C ASN A 110 -6.54 8.46 14.23
N ASP A 111 -5.63 9.13 13.52
CA ASP A 111 -5.99 10.10 12.49
C ASP A 111 -6.20 9.38 11.16
N LEU A 112 -7.44 9.29 10.72
CA LEU A 112 -7.82 8.62 9.49
C LEU A 112 -7.92 9.55 8.29
N SER A 113 -7.61 10.83 8.46
CA SER A 113 -7.74 11.80 7.38
C SER A 113 -6.93 11.44 6.13
N PRO A 114 -5.74 10.81 6.22
CA PRO A 114 -5.01 10.44 5.00
C PRO A 114 -5.77 9.47 4.10
N ILE A 115 -6.65 8.65 4.67
CA ILE A 115 -7.41 7.65 3.93
C ILE A 115 -8.54 8.33 3.15
N TYR A 116 -9.24 9.25 3.80
CA TYR A 116 -10.47 9.82 3.26
C TYR A 116 -10.26 11.14 2.53
N THR A 117 -9.08 11.74 2.65
CA THR A 117 -8.80 13.02 2.01
C THR A 117 -8.01 12.78 0.72
N ASN A 118 -8.58 13.23 -0.39
CA ASN A 118 -7.88 13.24 -1.66
C ASN A 118 -7.62 14.70 -2.01
N SER A 119 -6.34 15.10 -1.99
CA SER A 119 -5.95 16.48 -2.20
C SER A 119 -5.92 16.90 -3.66
N SER A 120 -6.24 16.00 -4.56
CA SER A 120 -6.15 16.24 -6.00
C SER A 120 -7.30 15.51 -6.69
N ASN A 121 -7.68 15.98 -7.88
CA ASN A 121 -8.65 15.27 -8.72
C ASN A 121 -8.03 14.08 -9.44
N ASN A 122 -6.74 13.90 -9.31
CA ASN A 122 -6.03 12.78 -9.90
C ASN A 122 -6.12 11.55 -9.03
N TYR A 123 -5.73 10.42 -9.59
CA TYR A 123 -5.61 9.20 -8.83
C TYR A 123 -4.48 9.33 -7.83
N GLU A 124 -4.73 8.95 -6.60
CA GLU A 124 -3.79 9.12 -5.49
C GLU A 124 -3.41 7.76 -4.91
N LEU A 125 -2.17 7.69 -4.43
CA LEU A 125 -1.65 6.54 -3.70
C LEU A 125 -1.23 7.01 -2.32
N THR A 126 -1.63 6.27 -1.29
CA THR A 126 -1.24 6.52 0.09
C THR A 126 -0.53 5.31 0.64
N LEU A 127 0.72 5.49 1.08
CA LEU A 127 1.46 4.46 1.78
C LEU A 127 1.46 4.78 3.27
N VAL A 128 1.31 3.75 4.10
CA VAL A 128 1.24 3.90 5.55
C VAL A 128 2.17 2.90 6.21
N THR A 129 2.95 3.37 7.17
CA THR A 129 3.71 2.51 8.06
C THR A 129 3.77 3.12 9.46
N CYS A 130 4.26 2.37 10.42
CA CYS A 130 4.41 2.85 11.79
C CYS A 130 5.71 3.62 11.97
N ASN A 131 5.67 4.66 12.80
CA ASN A 131 6.86 5.23 13.38
C ASN A 131 7.10 4.53 14.73
N ASN A 132 8.16 3.72 14.81
CA ASN A 132 8.39 2.89 15.97
C ASN A 132 8.87 3.66 17.20
N LEU A 133 9.20 4.94 17.03
CA LEU A 133 9.66 5.77 18.15
C LEU A 133 8.50 6.35 18.97
N ASN A 134 7.34 6.56 18.34
CA ASN A 134 6.25 7.28 18.99
C ASN A 134 4.85 6.72 18.68
N ASN A 135 4.78 5.57 17.98
CA ASN A 135 3.52 4.95 17.58
C ASN A 135 2.66 5.78 16.62
N ASN A 136 3.20 6.84 16.05
CA ASN A 136 2.51 7.57 15.00
C ASN A 136 2.55 6.78 13.69
N ARG A 137 1.90 7.30 12.67
CA ARG A 137 1.92 6.72 11.33
C ARG A 137 2.68 7.64 10.39
N ILE A 138 3.57 7.04 9.61
CA ILE A 138 4.26 7.74 8.52
C ILE A 138 3.40 7.57 7.28
N ILE A 139 3.11 8.69 6.63
CA ILE A 139 2.22 8.77 5.47
C ILE A 139 3.00 9.29 4.28
N VAL A 140 2.93 8.57 3.17
CA VAL A 140 3.46 9.05 1.90
C VAL A 140 2.30 9.16 0.92
N LYS A 141 2.11 10.36 0.38
CA LYS A 141 1.10 10.63 -0.65
C LYS A 141 1.78 10.78 -2.00
N ALA A 142 1.20 10.16 -3.00
CA ALA A 142 1.70 10.27 -4.36
C ALA A 142 0.52 10.36 -5.33
N ILE A 143 0.74 10.98 -6.47
CA ILE A 143 -0.30 11.13 -7.50
C ILE A 143 0.17 10.51 -8.82
N LEU A 144 -0.81 9.97 -9.54
CA LEU A 144 -0.59 9.37 -10.84
C LEU A 144 -0.25 10.43 -11.90
#